data_be44693dffe022e59cf86aaf8ccc07b9
#
_entry.id   be44693dffe022e59cf86aaf8ccc07b9
#
_cell.length_a   1.000
_cell.length_b   1.000
_cell.length_c   1.000
_cell.angle_alpha   90.00
_cell.angle_beta   90.00
_cell.angle_gamma   90.00
#
_symmetry.space_group_name_H-M   'P 1'
#
loop_
_entity.id
_entity.type
_entity.pdbx_description
1 polymer ?
#
loop_
_entity_poly.entity_id
_entity_poly.type
_entity_poly.pdbx_seq_one_letter_code
_entity_poly.pdbx_strand_id
1 'polypeptide(L)'
;MKKEIIKYIDQLKEHKNIVGIFIFGSYALETNHSFSDVDLYVVYDKDSNIEKIDYIKKYGLYFQHQWRTKEEFKNKIVKITRNKPLGEYAKIMYDPSGVTEEYLIKSKENTKLGPKKMMEDERKLFINSIECELYSAQGMIKSDEIGCFILLNEIIINILNLYYDKNGWWLKSEKHLIKDLKYRNNEVGVLAEKSLLIQNPLEKLKLVNKLFQIV
;
A
#
# COMPACT_ATOMS: atom_id res chain seq x y z
N MET A 1 21.49 0.31 -8.32
CA MET A 1 21.17 -0.40 -7.05
C MET A 1 22.38 -0.34 -6.13
N LYS A 2 22.18 -0.14 -4.82
CA LYS A 2 23.28 -0.05 -3.83
C LYS A 2 23.98 -1.40 -3.67
N LYS A 3 25.31 -1.41 -3.49
CA LYS A 3 26.12 -2.62 -3.30
C LYS A 3 25.69 -3.43 -2.07
N GLU A 4 25.25 -2.75 -1.03
CA GLU A 4 24.76 -3.32 0.22
C GLU A 4 23.51 -4.19 0.03
N ILE A 5 22.62 -3.80 -0.88
CA ILE A 5 21.41 -4.56 -1.23
C ILE A 5 21.81 -5.86 -1.92
N ILE A 6 22.71 -5.77 -2.91
CA ILE A 6 23.20 -6.96 -3.64
C ILE A 6 23.87 -7.92 -2.67
N LYS A 7 24.76 -7.43 -1.79
CA LYS A 7 25.45 -8.24 -0.80
C LYS A 7 24.48 -9.00 0.13
N TYR A 8 23.39 -8.34 0.54
CA TYR A 8 22.40 -8.98 1.40
C TYR A 8 21.58 -10.04 0.64
N ILE A 9 21.20 -9.74 -0.59
CA ILE A 9 20.50 -10.69 -1.46
C ILE A 9 21.37 -11.93 -1.73
N ASP A 10 22.66 -11.76 -1.94
CA ASP A 10 23.58 -12.88 -2.16
C ASP A 10 23.67 -13.78 -0.91
N GLN A 11 23.62 -13.23 0.30
CA GLN A 11 23.52 -14.05 1.52
C GLN A 11 22.19 -14.84 1.58
N LEU A 12 21.06 -14.22 1.18
CA LEU A 12 19.79 -14.94 1.15
C LEU A 12 19.80 -16.09 0.15
N LYS A 13 20.46 -15.94 -1.00
CA LYS A 13 20.60 -16.99 -2.02
C LYS A 13 21.37 -18.24 -1.55
N GLU A 14 22.20 -18.14 -0.51
CA GLU A 14 22.91 -19.27 0.05
C GLU A 14 21.96 -20.31 0.69
N HIS A 15 20.75 -19.90 1.05
CA HIS A 15 19.72 -20.82 1.54
C HIS A 15 19.08 -21.58 0.38
N LYS A 16 19.39 -22.88 0.27
CA LYS A 16 18.94 -23.77 -0.82
C LYS A 16 17.42 -23.79 -1.06
N ASN A 17 16.65 -23.50 -0.01
CA ASN A 17 15.19 -23.51 -0.08
C ASN A 17 14.59 -22.17 -0.56
N ILE A 18 15.40 -21.13 -0.77
CA ILE A 18 14.92 -19.88 -1.39
C ILE A 18 14.90 -20.07 -2.90
N VAL A 19 13.72 -19.91 -3.49
CA VAL A 19 13.48 -20.14 -4.94
C VAL A 19 13.22 -18.84 -5.71
N GLY A 20 13.01 -17.72 -5.00
CA GLY A 20 12.84 -16.42 -5.64
C GLY A 20 13.04 -15.26 -4.68
N ILE A 21 13.65 -14.18 -5.15
CA ILE A 21 13.80 -12.93 -4.41
C ILE A 21 13.51 -11.78 -5.38
N PHE A 22 12.68 -10.84 -4.98
CA PHE A 22 12.47 -9.59 -5.74
C PHE A 22 12.30 -8.40 -4.83
N ILE A 23 12.73 -7.26 -5.35
CA ILE A 23 12.55 -5.95 -4.72
C ILE A 23 11.22 -5.38 -5.20
N PHE A 24 10.45 -4.81 -4.28
CA PHE A 24 9.28 -4.00 -4.56
C PHE A 24 9.36 -2.66 -3.83
N GLY A 25 8.26 -1.90 -3.72
CA GLY A 25 8.26 -0.62 -3.01
C GLY A 25 9.14 0.45 -3.66
N SER A 26 9.69 1.35 -2.83
CA SER A 26 10.37 2.57 -3.30
C SER A 26 11.64 2.31 -4.12
N TYR A 27 12.40 1.27 -3.79
CA TYR A 27 13.59 0.90 -4.55
C TYR A 27 13.29 0.31 -5.93
N ALA A 28 12.18 -0.41 -6.06
CA ALA A 28 11.74 -0.91 -7.36
C ALA A 28 11.21 0.21 -8.25
N LEU A 29 10.51 1.19 -7.66
CA LEU A 29 9.94 2.36 -8.32
C LEU A 29 10.93 3.49 -8.55
N GLU A 30 12.16 3.39 -8.02
CA GLU A 30 13.20 4.43 -8.07
C GLU A 30 12.77 5.76 -7.41
N THR A 31 11.90 5.66 -6.41
CA THR A 31 11.42 6.81 -5.62
C THR A 31 11.99 6.84 -4.20
N ASN A 32 12.98 5.98 -3.93
CA ASN A 32 13.62 5.86 -2.62
C ASN A 32 14.46 7.09 -2.27
N HIS A 33 14.54 7.39 -0.98
CA HIS A 33 15.40 8.43 -0.38
C HIS A 33 16.40 7.79 0.60
N SER A 34 17.23 8.60 1.24
CA SER A 34 18.32 8.13 2.13
C SER A 34 17.85 7.27 3.31
N PHE A 35 16.62 7.47 3.77
CA PHE A 35 16.01 6.73 4.90
C PHE A 35 14.99 5.69 4.47
N SER A 36 14.88 5.39 3.16
CA SER A 36 13.99 4.33 2.69
C SER A 36 14.50 2.96 3.09
N ASP A 37 13.61 2.12 3.56
CA ASP A 37 13.81 0.69 3.72
C ASP A 37 13.79 -0.03 2.36
N VAL A 38 14.33 -1.23 2.33
CA VAL A 38 14.36 -2.10 1.16
C VAL A 38 13.30 -3.17 1.33
N ASP A 39 12.26 -3.10 0.53
CA ASP A 39 11.16 -4.07 0.54
C ASP A 39 11.52 -5.29 -0.31
N LEU A 40 11.57 -6.48 0.30
CA LEU A 40 11.88 -7.75 -0.36
C LEU A 40 10.72 -8.74 -0.23
N TYR A 41 10.36 -9.36 -1.34
CA TYR A 41 9.69 -10.64 -1.33
C TYR A 41 10.73 -11.75 -1.36
N VAL A 42 10.61 -12.70 -0.44
CA VAL A 42 11.43 -13.92 -0.40
C VAL A 42 10.50 -15.11 -0.54
N VAL A 43 10.60 -15.78 -1.67
CA VAL A 43 9.84 -16.98 -1.98
C VAL A 43 10.66 -18.22 -1.68
N TYR A 44 10.07 -19.16 -0.96
CA TYR A 44 10.74 -20.38 -0.52
C TYR A 44 9.87 -21.61 -0.73
N ASP A 45 10.51 -22.79 -0.75
CA ASP A 45 9.79 -24.06 -0.78
C ASP A 45 9.15 -24.39 0.58
N LYS A 46 8.08 -25.21 0.56
CA LYS A 46 7.19 -25.50 1.68
C LYS A 46 7.89 -26.05 2.92
N ASP A 47 8.95 -26.82 2.76
CA ASP A 47 9.63 -27.55 3.82
C ASP A 47 10.94 -26.87 4.28
N SER A 48 10.98 -25.54 4.27
CA SER A 48 12.18 -24.78 4.62
C SER A 48 12.30 -24.53 6.13
N ASN A 49 13.45 -24.85 6.70
CA ASN A 49 13.86 -24.45 8.06
C ASN A 49 14.51 -23.05 8.07
N ILE A 50 13.99 -22.12 7.27
CA ILE A 50 14.52 -20.77 7.19
C ILE A 50 13.96 -19.97 8.36
N GLU A 51 14.84 -19.32 9.12
CA GLU A 51 14.44 -18.32 10.10
C GLU A 51 13.84 -17.10 9.36
N LYS A 52 12.55 -16.85 9.59
CA LYS A 52 11.81 -15.79 8.91
C LYS A 52 11.88 -14.53 9.77
N ILE A 53 12.78 -13.64 9.41
CA ILE A 53 12.91 -12.33 10.06
C ILE A 53 12.24 -11.30 9.16
N ASP A 54 11.15 -10.67 9.64
CA ASP A 54 10.38 -9.71 8.84
C ASP A 54 11.12 -8.37 8.68
N TYR A 55 11.88 -7.94 9.69
CA TYR A 55 12.62 -6.69 9.69
C TYR A 55 14.04 -6.89 10.19
N ILE A 56 15.03 -6.46 9.42
CA ILE A 56 16.44 -6.55 9.82
C ILE A 56 17.23 -5.32 9.36
N LYS A 57 18.20 -4.89 10.18
CA LYS A 57 19.21 -3.90 9.79
C LYS A 57 20.49 -4.61 9.39
N LYS A 58 20.88 -4.48 8.13
CA LYS A 58 22.14 -5.01 7.58
C LYS A 58 22.82 -3.97 6.72
N TYR A 59 24.15 -3.89 6.82
CA TYR A 59 24.98 -2.97 6.02
C TYR A 59 24.52 -1.51 6.03
N GLY A 60 23.95 -1.04 7.15
CA GLY A 60 23.43 0.32 7.29
C GLY A 60 22.05 0.58 6.68
N LEU A 61 21.42 -0.44 6.09
CA LEU A 61 20.07 -0.37 5.54
C LEU A 61 19.08 -1.19 6.36
N TYR A 62 17.82 -0.78 6.36
CA TYR A 62 16.72 -1.58 6.86
C TYR A 62 16.12 -2.38 5.73
N PHE A 63 15.89 -3.67 5.96
CA PHE A 63 15.21 -4.57 5.04
C PHE A 63 13.90 -5.04 5.67
N GLN A 64 12.82 -4.91 4.91
CA GLN A 64 11.53 -5.51 5.23
C GLN A 64 11.30 -6.70 4.33
N HIS A 65 11.04 -7.88 4.91
CA HIS A 65 10.80 -9.09 4.16
C HIS A 65 9.33 -9.48 4.19
N GLN A 66 8.84 -9.93 3.06
CA GLN A 66 7.59 -10.65 2.97
C GLN A 66 7.90 -12.09 2.55
N TRP A 67 7.94 -12.98 3.53
CA TRP A 67 8.17 -14.40 3.34
C TRP A 67 6.91 -15.08 2.84
N ARG A 68 7.02 -15.82 1.75
CA ARG A 68 5.90 -16.59 1.18
C ARG A 68 6.41 -17.92 0.65
N THR A 69 5.63 -18.99 0.86
CA THR A 69 5.80 -20.19 0.08
C THR A 69 5.50 -19.90 -1.40
N LYS A 70 5.98 -20.75 -2.27
CA LYS A 70 5.71 -20.66 -3.72
C LYS A 70 4.20 -20.61 -4.02
N GLU A 71 3.41 -21.41 -3.31
CA GLU A 71 1.95 -21.46 -3.46
C GLU A 71 1.27 -20.18 -2.95
N GLU A 72 1.62 -19.72 -1.75
CA GLU A 72 1.12 -18.46 -1.19
C GLU A 72 1.45 -17.26 -2.09
N PHE A 73 2.66 -17.25 -2.64
CA PHE A 73 3.09 -16.21 -3.55
C PHE A 73 2.25 -16.21 -4.83
N LYS A 74 2.08 -17.37 -5.47
CA LYS A 74 1.22 -17.54 -6.65
C LYS A 74 -0.20 -17.01 -6.38
N ASN A 75 -0.81 -17.47 -5.30
CA ASN A 75 -2.19 -17.11 -4.95
C ASN A 75 -2.36 -15.61 -4.68
N LYS A 76 -1.33 -14.97 -4.09
CA LYS A 76 -1.35 -13.53 -3.81
C LYS A 76 -1.12 -12.68 -5.05
N ILE A 77 -0.16 -13.05 -5.88
CA ILE A 77 0.30 -12.27 -7.03
C ILE A 77 -0.71 -12.25 -8.17
N VAL A 78 -1.38 -13.37 -8.43
CA VAL A 78 -2.37 -13.46 -9.52
C VAL A 78 -3.75 -12.91 -9.13
N LYS A 79 -3.96 -12.60 -7.85
CA LYS A 79 -5.23 -12.05 -7.37
C LYS A 79 -5.38 -10.59 -7.75
N ILE A 80 -6.49 -10.26 -8.40
CA ILE A 80 -6.85 -8.87 -8.66
C ILE A 80 -7.27 -8.22 -7.34
N THR A 81 -6.61 -7.15 -6.99
CA THR A 81 -6.87 -6.36 -5.76
C THR A 81 -7.17 -4.91 -6.13
N ARG A 82 -7.33 -4.04 -5.14
CA ARG A 82 -7.41 -2.58 -5.35
C ARG A 82 -6.03 -1.95 -5.54
N ASN A 83 -4.96 -2.63 -5.12
CA ASN A 83 -3.59 -2.13 -5.24
C ASN A 83 -3.00 -2.49 -6.60
N LYS A 84 -2.10 -1.63 -7.10
CA LYS A 84 -1.39 -1.87 -8.35
C LYS A 84 -0.64 -3.21 -8.30
N PRO A 85 -0.78 -4.08 -9.33
CA PRO A 85 -0.12 -5.38 -9.36
C PRO A 85 1.39 -5.28 -9.27
N LEU A 86 2.02 -6.18 -8.50
CA LEU A 86 3.47 -6.22 -8.32
C LEU A 86 4.23 -6.42 -9.63
N GLY A 87 3.69 -7.17 -10.56
CA GLY A 87 4.28 -7.40 -11.88
C GLY A 87 4.56 -6.15 -12.69
N GLU A 88 3.92 -5.01 -12.35
CA GLU A 88 4.19 -3.74 -13.01
C GLU A 88 5.51 -3.07 -12.60
N TYR A 89 6.05 -3.37 -11.41
CA TYR A 89 7.17 -2.64 -10.88
C TYR A 89 8.18 -3.45 -10.06
N ALA A 90 7.85 -4.68 -9.68
CA ALA A 90 8.80 -5.53 -8.95
C ALA A 90 10.02 -5.86 -9.82
N LYS A 91 11.22 -5.84 -9.21
CA LYS A 91 12.48 -6.18 -9.86
C LYS A 91 12.96 -7.54 -9.35
N ILE A 92 13.06 -8.53 -10.25
CA ILE A 92 13.56 -9.86 -9.92
C ILE A 92 15.05 -9.77 -9.63
N MET A 93 15.47 -10.31 -8.49
CA MET A 93 16.85 -10.37 -8.04
C MET A 93 17.42 -11.79 -8.05
N TYR A 94 16.55 -12.77 -7.92
CA TYR A 94 16.89 -14.18 -7.96
C TYR A 94 15.67 -15.00 -8.33
N ASP A 95 15.77 -15.80 -9.36
CA ASP A 95 14.75 -16.77 -9.80
C ASP A 95 15.37 -17.81 -10.73
N PRO A 96 16.10 -18.79 -10.20
CA PRO A 96 16.83 -19.77 -11.02
C PRO A 96 15.91 -20.68 -11.84
N SER A 97 14.64 -20.78 -11.48
CA SER A 97 13.65 -21.65 -12.14
C SER A 97 12.71 -20.91 -13.09
N GLY A 98 12.71 -19.58 -13.11
CA GLY A 98 11.79 -18.75 -13.89
C GLY A 98 10.33 -18.79 -13.43
N VAL A 99 10.02 -19.53 -12.37
CA VAL A 99 8.62 -19.71 -11.92
C VAL A 99 8.04 -18.46 -11.30
N THR A 100 8.85 -17.69 -10.57
CA THR A 100 8.39 -16.45 -9.96
C THR A 100 8.21 -15.37 -11.02
N GLU A 101 9.04 -15.35 -12.06
CA GLU A 101 8.89 -14.46 -13.21
C GLU A 101 7.57 -14.72 -13.94
N GLU A 102 7.21 -15.99 -14.17
CA GLU A 102 5.92 -16.34 -14.78
C GLU A 102 4.74 -15.75 -14.01
N TYR A 103 4.78 -15.81 -12.67
CA TYR A 103 3.72 -15.24 -11.85
C TYR A 103 3.69 -13.70 -11.87
N LEU A 104 4.85 -13.05 -11.96
CA LEU A 104 4.91 -11.58 -12.13
C LEU A 104 4.36 -11.16 -13.50
N ILE A 105 4.61 -11.93 -14.56
CA ILE A 105 4.02 -11.67 -15.88
C ILE A 105 2.50 -11.75 -15.81
N LYS A 106 1.93 -12.81 -15.21
CA LYS A 106 0.47 -12.92 -15.00
C LYS A 106 -0.08 -11.76 -14.15
N SER A 107 0.65 -11.38 -13.11
CA SER A 107 0.29 -10.21 -12.29
C SER A 107 0.25 -8.92 -13.12
N LYS A 108 1.21 -8.73 -14.02
CA LYS A 108 1.25 -7.58 -14.91
C LYS A 108 0.06 -7.55 -15.89
N GLU A 109 -0.37 -8.70 -16.38
CA GLU A 109 -1.54 -8.79 -17.24
C GLU A 109 -2.81 -8.30 -16.53
N ASN A 110 -2.90 -8.47 -15.20
CA ASN A 110 -4.03 -8.00 -14.41
C ASN A 110 -4.20 -6.48 -14.42
N THR A 111 -3.16 -5.71 -14.78
CA THR A 111 -3.30 -4.25 -14.91
C THR A 111 -4.27 -3.84 -16.00
N LYS A 112 -4.41 -4.67 -17.05
CA LYS A 112 -5.35 -4.44 -18.15
C LYS A 112 -6.81 -4.54 -17.69
N LEU A 113 -7.06 -5.28 -16.60
CA LEU A 113 -8.39 -5.48 -16.03
C LEU A 113 -8.80 -4.34 -15.09
N GLY A 114 -7.86 -3.49 -14.69
CA GLY A 114 -8.09 -2.43 -13.72
C GLY A 114 -8.17 -2.95 -12.26
N PRO A 115 -8.35 -2.05 -11.27
CA PRO A 115 -8.50 -2.42 -9.88
C PRO A 115 -9.82 -3.16 -9.62
N LYS A 116 -9.81 -4.06 -8.64
CA LYS A 116 -11.04 -4.67 -8.14
C LYS A 116 -11.92 -3.57 -7.54
N LYS A 117 -13.12 -3.39 -8.09
CA LYS A 117 -14.11 -2.46 -7.55
C LYS A 117 -14.82 -3.03 -6.32
N MET A 118 -15.28 -2.17 -5.44
CA MET A 118 -16.23 -2.55 -4.39
C MET A 118 -17.53 -3.02 -5.03
N MET A 119 -18.12 -4.07 -4.45
CA MET A 119 -19.51 -4.42 -4.75
C MET A 119 -20.45 -3.34 -4.20
N GLU A 120 -21.64 -3.22 -4.75
CA GLU A 120 -22.58 -2.17 -4.35
C GLU A 120 -22.93 -2.22 -2.85
N ASP A 121 -23.19 -3.41 -2.32
CA ASP A 121 -23.48 -3.58 -0.90
C ASP A 121 -22.26 -3.28 -0.02
N GLU A 122 -21.05 -3.67 -0.43
CA GLU A 122 -19.80 -3.32 0.24
C GLU A 122 -19.62 -1.80 0.28
N ARG A 123 -19.89 -1.12 -0.82
CA ARG A 123 -19.81 0.34 -0.92
C ARG A 123 -20.82 1.04 -0.01
N LYS A 124 -22.07 0.58 0.00
CA LYS A 124 -23.11 1.11 0.90
C LYS A 124 -22.73 0.98 2.36
N LEU A 125 -22.25 -0.20 2.77
CA LEU A 125 -21.79 -0.43 4.13
C LEU A 125 -20.61 0.48 4.50
N PHE A 126 -19.69 0.70 3.57
CA PHE A 126 -18.53 1.54 3.80
C PHE A 126 -18.91 3.03 3.90
N ILE A 127 -19.86 3.51 3.09
CA ILE A 127 -20.44 4.86 3.20
C ILE A 127 -21.12 5.05 4.55
N ASN A 128 -21.98 4.10 4.95
CA ASN A 128 -22.66 4.17 6.24
C ASN A 128 -21.68 4.19 7.43
N SER A 129 -20.56 3.46 7.33
CA SER A 129 -19.54 3.51 8.40
C SER A 129 -18.90 4.90 8.48
N ILE A 130 -18.59 5.54 7.35
CA ILE A 130 -18.05 6.90 7.32
C ILE A 130 -19.06 7.92 7.92
N GLU A 131 -20.35 7.78 7.61
CA GLU A 131 -21.39 8.65 8.18
C GLU A 131 -21.48 8.50 9.70
N CYS A 132 -21.44 7.26 10.20
CA CYS A 132 -21.45 6.97 11.63
C CYS A 132 -20.19 7.53 12.33
N GLU A 133 -19.02 7.39 11.72
CA GLU A 133 -17.76 7.95 12.23
C GLU A 133 -17.77 9.48 12.24
N LEU A 134 -18.32 10.12 11.21
CA LEU A 134 -18.51 11.59 11.16
C LEU A 134 -19.44 12.09 12.27
N TYR A 135 -20.53 11.35 12.53
CA TYR A 135 -21.43 11.66 13.64
C TYR A 135 -20.72 11.53 14.98
N SER A 136 -19.94 10.49 15.17
CA SER A 136 -19.12 10.28 16.38
C SER A 136 -18.09 11.40 16.56
N ALA A 137 -17.37 11.76 15.50
CA ALA A 137 -16.38 12.85 15.53
C ALA A 137 -17.01 14.17 15.93
N GLN A 138 -18.23 14.48 15.46
CA GLN A 138 -18.96 15.67 15.86
C GLN A 138 -19.24 15.71 17.36
N GLY A 139 -19.58 14.59 17.98
CA GLY A 139 -19.80 14.47 19.43
C GLY A 139 -18.50 14.68 20.24
N MET A 140 -17.35 14.28 19.67
CA MET A 140 -16.04 14.34 20.34
C MET A 140 -15.39 15.74 20.35
N ILE A 141 -15.82 16.67 19.50
CA ILE A 141 -15.16 18.01 19.34
C ILE A 141 -14.90 18.72 20.66
N LYS A 142 -15.83 18.61 21.63
CA LYS A 142 -15.71 19.29 22.91
C LYS A 142 -15.24 18.40 24.07
N SER A 143 -15.38 17.09 23.93
CA SER A 143 -15.10 16.12 24.99
C SER A 143 -13.76 15.43 24.85
N ASP A 144 -13.30 15.18 23.61
CA ASP A 144 -12.04 14.54 23.30
C ASP A 144 -11.50 15.08 21.96
N GLU A 145 -10.81 16.19 22.01
CA GLU A 145 -10.26 16.85 20.83
C GLU A 145 -9.22 15.97 20.12
N ILE A 146 -8.38 15.25 20.86
CA ILE A 146 -7.32 14.40 20.30
C ILE A 146 -7.95 13.20 19.58
N GLY A 147 -8.88 12.50 20.24
CA GLY A 147 -9.60 11.38 19.62
C GLY A 147 -10.37 11.80 18.37
N CYS A 148 -11.04 12.98 18.43
CA CYS A 148 -11.69 13.56 17.26
C CYS A 148 -10.72 13.78 16.09
N PHE A 149 -9.51 14.28 16.38
CA PHE A 149 -8.47 14.52 15.37
C PHE A 149 -8.01 13.24 14.71
N ILE A 150 -7.76 12.18 15.49
CA ILE A 150 -7.36 10.86 14.99
C ILE A 150 -8.45 10.30 14.09
N LEU A 151 -9.69 10.28 14.59
CA LEU A 151 -10.84 9.77 13.85
C LEU A 151 -11.06 10.51 12.52
N LEU A 152 -11.00 11.85 12.53
CA LEU A 152 -11.15 12.64 11.30
C LEU A 152 -10.04 12.36 10.28
N ASN A 153 -8.81 12.06 10.70
CA ASN A 153 -7.75 11.67 9.78
C ASN A 153 -8.02 10.30 9.13
N GLU A 154 -8.52 9.34 9.90
CA GLU A 154 -8.92 8.02 9.38
C GLU A 154 -10.09 8.16 8.39
N ILE A 155 -11.10 8.96 8.72
CA ILE A 155 -12.22 9.26 7.84
C ILE A 155 -11.75 9.86 6.51
N ILE A 156 -10.79 10.80 6.51
CA ILE A 156 -10.23 11.38 5.28
C ILE A 156 -9.65 10.26 4.40
N ILE A 157 -8.85 9.36 4.95
CA ILE A 157 -8.27 8.25 4.19
C ILE A 157 -9.37 7.33 3.62
N ASN A 158 -10.40 7.03 4.41
CA ASN A 158 -11.53 6.22 3.98
C ASN A 158 -12.32 6.88 2.82
N ILE A 159 -12.57 8.17 2.89
CA ILE A 159 -13.20 8.96 1.81
C ILE A 159 -12.35 8.90 0.55
N LEU A 160 -11.03 9.07 0.67
CA LEU A 160 -10.13 9.03 -0.47
C LEU A 160 -10.09 7.63 -1.11
N ASN A 161 -10.13 6.57 -0.31
CA ASN A 161 -10.23 5.19 -0.80
C ASN A 161 -11.53 4.96 -1.60
N LEU A 162 -12.65 5.50 -1.15
CA LEU A 162 -13.91 5.51 -1.90
C LEU A 162 -13.78 6.29 -3.20
N TYR A 163 -13.15 7.46 -3.16
CA TYR A 163 -12.95 8.30 -4.33
C TYR A 163 -12.12 7.59 -5.41
N TYR A 164 -11.06 6.87 -5.01
CA TYR A 164 -10.27 6.03 -5.92
C TYR A 164 -11.10 4.89 -6.52
N ASP A 165 -11.91 4.21 -5.70
CA ASP A 165 -12.78 3.13 -6.17
C ASP A 165 -13.83 3.64 -7.17
N LYS A 166 -14.49 4.77 -6.89
CA LYS A 166 -15.45 5.43 -7.78
C LYS A 166 -14.87 5.73 -9.17
N ASN A 167 -13.61 6.20 -9.18
CA ASN A 167 -12.92 6.57 -10.41
C ASN A 167 -12.19 5.38 -11.08
N GLY A 168 -12.23 4.18 -10.51
CA GLY A 168 -11.54 3.01 -11.06
C GLY A 168 -10.01 3.16 -11.05
N TRP A 169 -9.46 3.84 -10.05
CA TRP A 169 -8.03 4.06 -9.90
C TRP A 169 -7.41 3.05 -8.93
N TRP A 170 -6.17 2.64 -9.23
CA TRP A 170 -5.37 1.83 -8.32
C TRP A 170 -5.08 2.61 -7.04
N LEU A 171 -5.37 2.01 -5.88
CA LEU A 171 -5.05 2.63 -4.59
C LEU A 171 -3.55 2.89 -4.47
N LYS A 172 -3.24 4.01 -3.83
CA LYS A 172 -1.88 4.39 -3.44
C LYS A 172 -1.68 4.16 -1.95
N SER A 173 -0.43 3.88 -1.55
CA SER A 173 -0.09 3.95 -0.14
C SER A 173 -0.29 5.38 0.37
N GLU A 174 -0.61 5.53 1.66
CA GLU A 174 -0.85 6.81 2.31
C GLU A 174 0.27 7.83 2.06
N LYS A 175 1.53 7.36 2.04
CA LYS A 175 2.72 8.19 1.74
C LYS A 175 2.65 8.91 0.38
N HIS A 176 1.91 8.38 -0.57
CA HIS A 176 1.83 8.89 -1.94
C HIS A 176 0.43 9.35 -2.35
N LEU A 177 -0.57 9.12 -1.48
CA LEU A 177 -1.98 9.31 -1.80
C LEU A 177 -2.29 10.75 -2.21
N ILE A 178 -1.91 11.74 -1.41
CA ILE A 178 -2.20 13.15 -1.68
C ILE A 178 -1.47 13.65 -2.92
N LYS A 179 -0.20 13.26 -3.11
CA LYS A 179 0.56 13.64 -4.31
C LYS A 179 -0.06 13.08 -5.59
N ASP A 180 -0.45 11.81 -5.59
CA ASP A 180 -1.10 11.16 -6.74
C ASP A 180 -2.50 11.78 -6.98
N LEU A 181 -3.23 12.09 -5.92
CA LEU A 181 -4.55 12.72 -6.02
C LEU A 181 -4.48 14.12 -6.64
N LYS A 182 -3.53 14.96 -6.20
CA LYS A 182 -3.31 16.29 -6.82
C LYS A 182 -2.97 16.19 -8.31
N TYR A 183 -2.24 15.18 -8.71
CA TYR A 183 -1.94 14.94 -10.12
C TYR A 183 -3.18 14.55 -10.92
N ARG A 184 -4.10 13.76 -10.33
CA ARG A 184 -5.33 13.28 -11.01
C ARG A 184 -6.48 14.27 -10.96
N ASN A 185 -6.67 14.89 -9.81
CA ASN A 185 -7.67 15.91 -9.54
C ASN A 185 -7.12 16.89 -8.49
N ASN A 186 -6.61 18.02 -8.97
CA ASN A 186 -5.95 19.01 -8.11
C ASN A 186 -6.89 19.60 -7.06
N GLU A 187 -8.16 19.86 -7.40
CA GLU A 187 -9.12 20.46 -6.46
C GLU A 187 -9.39 19.54 -5.27
N VAL A 188 -9.67 18.27 -5.54
CA VAL A 188 -9.89 17.25 -4.51
C VAL A 188 -8.60 17.01 -3.71
N GLY A 189 -7.45 16.98 -4.37
CA GLY A 189 -6.15 16.80 -3.72
C GLY A 189 -5.80 17.94 -2.78
N VAL A 190 -6.06 19.20 -3.16
CA VAL A 190 -5.84 20.38 -2.31
C VAL A 190 -6.83 20.41 -1.14
N LEU A 191 -8.10 20.03 -1.37
CA LEU A 191 -9.09 19.94 -0.31
C LEU A 191 -8.69 18.88 0.73
N ALA A 192 -8.27 17.71 0.29
CA ALA A 192 -7.80 16.62 1.14
C ALA A 192 -6.56 17.04 1.96
N GLU A 193 -5.56 17.65 1.32
CA GLU A 193 -4.38 18.18 2.01
C GLU A 193 -4.75 19.22 3.08
N LYS A 194 -5.61 20.18 2.75
CA LYS A 194 -6.12 21.16 3.70
C LYS A 194 -6.81 20.47 4.88
N SER A 195 -7.64 19.48 4.61
CA SER A 195 -8.35 18.72 5.65
C SER A 195 -7.38 17.99 6.59
N LEU A 196 -6.25 17.50 6.09
CA LEU A 196 -5.22 16.84 6.90
C LEU A 196 -4.41 17.84 7.76
N LEU A 197 -4.10 19.02 7.21
CA LEU A 197 -3.19 19.99 7.85
C LEU A 197 -3.87 20.91 8.87
N ILE A 198 -5.20 21.12 8.77
CA ILE A 198 -5.90 22.04 9.66
C ILE A 198 -5.90 21.52 11.10
N GLN A 199 -5.61 22.41 12.08
CA GLN A 199 -5.48 22.05 13.48
C GLN A 199 -6.78 22.27 14.28
N ASN A 200 -7.71 23.07 13.77
CA ASN A 200 -8.99 23.29 14.43
C ASN A 200 -9.97 22.15 14.11
N PRO A 201 -10.46 21.37 15.09
CA PRO A 201 -11.29 20.18 14.83
C PRO A 201 -12.64 20.52 14.20
N LEU A 202 -13.24 21.66 14.55
CA LEU A 202 -14.52 22.10 13.96
C LEU A 202 -14.36 22.47 12.48
N GLU A 203 -13.30 23.19 12.14
CA GLU A 203 -12.99 23.52 10.74
C GLU A 203 -12.59 22.26 9.96
N LYS A 204 -11.84 21.35 10.58
CA LYS A 204 -11.49 20.07 10.01
C LYS A 204 -12.74 19.26 9.66
N LEU A 205 -13.68 19.12 10.58
CA LEU A 205 -14.95 18.44 10.35
C LEU A 205 -15.72 19.05 9.16
N LYS A 206 -15.76 20.39 9.04
CA LYS A 206 -16.40 21.06 7.88
C LYS A 206 -15.73 20.69 6.55
N LEU A 207 -14.40 20.67 6.52
CA LEU A 207 -13.67 20.30 5.31
C LEU A 207 -13.83 18.80 4.97
N VAL A 208 -13.85 17.93 5.97
CA VAL A 208 -14.08 16.49 5.79
C VAL A 208 -15.49 16.23 5.26
N ASN A 209 -16.51 16.88 5.79
CA ASN A 209 -17.87 16.79 5.25
C ASN A 209 -17.94 17.27 3.79
N LYS A 210 -17.25 18.39 3.44
CA LYS A 210 -17.15 18.85 2.06
C LYS A 210 -16.46 17.82 1.15
N LEU A 211 -15.41 17.18 1.64
CA LEU A 211 -14.70 16.13 0.91
C LEU A 211 -15.60 14.90 0.69
N PHE A 212 -16.39 14.52 1.70
CA PHE A 212 -17.31 13.39 1.61
C PHE A 212 -18.44 13.63 0.59
N GLN A 213 -18.92 14.86 0.42
CA GLN A 213 -19.95 15.19 -0.57
C GLN A 213 -19.50 15.03 -2.03
N ILE A 214 -18.19 14.90 -2.30
CA ILE A 214 -17.63 14.69 -3.64
C ILE A 214 -17.67 13.20 -4.05
N VAL A 215 -17.79 12.30 -3.09
CA VAL A 215 -17.74 10.84 -3.28
C VAL A 215 -19.12 10.26 -3.47
#